data_59943d7ca47d950c5cb86eccd9c2d40f
#
_entry.id   59943d7ca47d950c5cb86eccd9c2d40f
#
_cell.length_a   1.000
_cell.length_b   1.000
_cell.length_c   1.000
_cell.angle_alpha   90.00
_cell.angle_beta   90.00
_cell.angle_gamma   90.00
#
_symmetry.space_group_name_H-M   'P 1'
#
loop_
_entity.id
_entity.type
_entity.pdbx_description
1 polymer ?
#
loop_
_entity_poly.entity_id
_entity_poly.type
_entity_poly.pdbx_seq_one_letter_code
_entity_poly.pdbx_strand_id
1 'polypeptide(L)'
;KAIRRQRQMCIRDRSVPVLWKFVLSEYQIKRFTSVYNLDDPSIQLNEGYQQVQGRISIGSGQLTGKGLFNGPRVETNLVTFQHSDFIFSVAGEELGFIGCTAIIVLLLLYLLRVLYIASKARDDLGRCMCFGFFGLIALQSVSNIGMCLALLPVMGVTLPFFSAGGSSAVCLYLGFGLIQSVYMHRPDANVPHLRSTRTLKMNFRKLNA
;
A
#
# COMPACT_ATOMS: atom_id res chain seq x y z
N LYS A 1 26.31 -26.20 9.21
CA LYS A 1 25.41 -25.00 9.05
C LYS A 1 25.90 -24.04 7.95
N ALA A 2 27.21 -23.83 7.76
CA ALA A 2 27.76 -22.96 6.72
C ALA A 2 27.44 -23.43 5.29
N ILE A 3 27.61 -24.70 4.99
CA ILE A 3 27.34 -25.31 3.67
C ILE A 3 25.87 -25.18 3.26
N ARG A 4 24.94 -25.26 4.23
CA ARG A 4 23.50 -25.07 3.97
C ARG A 4 23.15 -23.63 3.61
N ARG A 5 23.79 -22.64 4.25
CA ARG A 5 23.65 -21.23 3.92
C ARG A 5 24.21 -20.90 2.54
N GLN A 6 25.37 -21.47 2.22
CA GLN A 6 26.02 -21.27 0.93
C GLN A 6 25.18 -21.87 -0.22
N ARG A 7 24.57 -23.06 -0.03
CA ARG A 7 23.63 -23.65 -0.99
C ARG A 7 22.36 -22.80 -1.19
N GLN A 8 21.83 -22.23 -0.12
CA GLN A 8 20.68 -21.34 -0.20
C GLN A 8 21.02 -20.01 -0.92
N MET A 9 22.19 -19.46 -0.71
CA MET A 9 22.68 -18.29 -1.47
C MET A 9 22.84 -18.61 -2.95
N CYS A 10 23.49 -19.71 -3.32
CA CYS A 10 23.67 -20.10 -4.71
C CYS A 10 22.34 -20.41 -5.45
N ILE A 11 21.35 -20.98 -4.75
CA ILE A 11 20.02 -21.21 -5.32
C ILE A 11 19.32 -19.87 -5.55
N ARG A 12 19.40 -18.95 -4.59
CA ARG A 12 18.80 -17.61 -4.71
C ARG A 12 19.44 -16.82 -5.85
N ASP A 13 20.76 -16.81 -5.94
CA ASP A 13 21.50 -16.03 -6.93
C ASP A 13 21.33 -16.58 -8.37
N ARG A 14 21.02 -17.88 -8.52
CA ARG A 14 20.68 -18.49 -9.81
C ARG A 14 19.19 -18.41 -10.15
N SER A 15 18.31 -18.42 -9.15
CA SER A 15 16.87 -18.35 -9.39
C SER A 15 16.42 -16.96 -9.83
N VAL A 16 17.06 -15.88 -9.37
CA VAL A 16 16.71 -14.51 -9.74
C VAL A 16 16.85 -14.26 -11.26
N PRO A 17 17.99 -14.54 -11.94
CA PRO A 17 18.10 -14.32 -13.38
C PRO A 17 17.22 -15.28 -14.19
N VAL A 18 16.95 -16.49 -13.70
CA VAL A 18 16.05 -17.44 -14.37
C VAL A 18 14.60 -16.96 -14.25
N LEU A 19 14.15 -16.54 -13.06
CA LEU A 19 12.83 -15.92 -12.88
C LEU A 19 12.69 -14.66 -13.75
N TRP A 20 13.72 -13.82 -13.80
CA TRP A 20 13.72 -12.60 -14.61
C TRP A 20 13.51 -12.89 -16.09
N LYS A 21 14.15 -13.94 -16.61
CA LYS A 21 14.13 -14.27 -18.03
C LYS A 21 12.94 -15.14 -18.47
N PHE A 22 12.38 -15.97 -17.56
CA PHE A 22 11.33 -16.94 -17.89
C PHE A 22 9.94 -16.55 -17.37
N VAL A 23 9.85 -15.73 -16.32
CA VAL A 23 8.57 -15.39 -15.66
C VAL A 23 8.08 -14.00 -16.05
N LEU A 24 9.01 -13.05 -16.27
CA LEU A 24 8.65 -11.69 -16.68
C LEU A 24 8.49 -11.62 -18.19
N SER A 25 7.34 -11.11 -18.63
CA SER A 25 7.14 -10.81 -20.07
C SER A 25 8.06 -9.65 -20.48
N GLU A 26 8.43 -9.59 -21.78
CA GLU A 26 9.23 -8.50 -22.33
C GLU A 26 8.62 -7.11 -22.05
N TYR A 27 7.29 -7.04 -22.02
CA TYR A 27 6.55 -5.84 -21.68
C TYR A 27 6.80 -5.37 -20.24
N GLN A 28 6.85 -6.30 -19.28
CA GLN A 28 7.15 -5.99 -17.89
C GLN A 28 8.60 -5.52 -17.71
N ILE A 29 9.54 -6.19 -18.41
CA ILE A 29 10.96 -5.81 -18.37
C ILE A 29 11.14 -4.39 -18.93
N LYS A 30 10.47 -4.07 -20.05
CA LYS A 30 10.49 -2.73 -20.64
C LYS A 30 9.94 -1.66 -19.67
N ARG A 31 8.85 -1.95 -18.96
CA ARG A 31 8.31 -1.04 -17.93
C ARG A 31 9.25 -0.81 -16.75
N PHE A 32 10.02 -1.83 -16.36
CA PHE A 32 11.03 -1.66 -15.31
C PHE A 32 12.23 -0.85 -15.78
N THR A 33 12.70 -1.10 -16.99
CA THR A 33 13.84 -0.36 -17.57
C THR A 33 13.48 1.07 -17.96
N SER A 34 12.24 1.36 -18.34
CA SER A 34 11.79 2.70 -18.69
C SER A 34 11.90 3.69 -17.53
N VAL A 35 11.73 3.24 -16.28
CA VAL A 35 11.87 4.10 -15.09
C VAL A 35 13.30 4.62 -14.91
N TYR A 36 14.31 3.82 -15.26
CA TYR A 36 15.71 4.20 -15.12
C TYR A 36 16.24 5.01 -16.31
N ASN A 37 15.55 4.95 -17.45
CA ASN A 37 15.95 5.63 -18.69
C ASN A 37 14.90 6.65 -19.14
N LEU A 38 14.24 7.33 -18.21
CA LEU A 38 13.21 8.34 -18.52
C LEU A 38 13.75 9.56 -19.29
N ASP A 39 15.07 9.71 -19.39
CA ASP A 39 15.71 10.79 -20.13
C ASP A 39 15.76 10.52 -21.64
N ASP A 40 15.54 9.28 -22.08
CA ASP A 40 15.49 8.92 -23.50
C ASP A 40 14.20 9.40 -24.17
N PRO A 41 14.26 10.21 -25.26
CA PRO A 41 13.07 10.77 -25.91
C PRO A 41 12.09 9.70 -26.42
N SER A 42 12.59 8.53 -26.84
CA SER A 42 11.77 7.42 -27.31
C SER A 42 10.91 6.79 -26.21
N ILE A 43 11.43 6.74 -24.98
CA ILE A 43 10.74 6.21 -23.79
C ILE A 43 9.73 7.23 -23.27
N GLN A 44 10.09 8.52 -23.29
CA GLN A 44 9.20 9.61 -22.89
C GLN A 44 7.93 9.70 -23.73
N LEU A 45 8.00 9.36 -25.02
CA LEU A 45 6.86 9.41 -25.94
C LEU A 45 5.97 8.16 -25.89
N ASN A 46 6.47 7.05 -25.35
CA ASN A 46 5.77 5.76 -25.33
C ASN A 46 5.43 5.31 -23.90
N GLU A 47 6.26 4.40 -23.38
CA GLU A 47 5.98 3.68 -22.12
C GLU A 47 6.15 4.56 -20.88
N GLY A 48 7.02 5.58 -20.92
CA GLY A 48 7.27 6.54 -19.84
C GLY A 48 6.35 7.77 -19.86
N TYR A 49 5.56 7.97 -20.92
CA TYR A 49 4.76 9.19 -21.12
C TYR A 49 3.91 9.56 -19.89
N GLN A 50 3.17 8.60 -19.36
CA GLN A 50 2.28 8.83 -18.22
C GLN A 50 3.03 9.25 -16.96
N GLN A 51 4.20 8.64 -16.70
CA GLN A 51 5.03 8.99 -15.54
C GLN A 51 5.66 10.37 -15.69
N VAL A 52 6.14 10.70 -16.87
CA VAL A 52 6.69 12.04 -17.16
C VAL A 52 5.61 13.11 -16.99
N GLN A 53 4.41 12.89 -17.55
CA GLN A 53 3.29 13.81 -17.38
C GLN A 53 2.87 13.94 -15.90
N GLY A 54 2.81 12.82 -15.15
CA GLY A 54 2.53 12.82 -13.73
C GLY A 54 3.55 13.63 -12.91
N ARG A 55 4.85 13.47 -13.17
CA ARG A 55 5.92 14.27 -12.52
C ARG A 55 5.79 15.76 -12.84
N ILE A 56 5.53 16.11 -14.10
CA ILE A 56 5.38 17.50 -14.50
C ILE A 56 4.14 18.11 -13.85
N SER A 57 3.03 17.35 -13.73
CA SER A 57 1.82 17.81 -13.01
C SER A 57 2.14 18.11 -11.54
N ILE A 58 2.79 17.19 -10.81
CA ILE A 58 3.21 17.42 -9.43
C ILE A 58 4.10 18.66 -9.32
N GLY A 59 5.12 18.78 -10.19
CA GLY A 59 6.04 19.92 -10.19
C GLY A 59 5.37 21.24 -10.51
N SER A 60 4.34 21.24 -11.36
CA SER A 60 3.61 22.45 -11.75
C SER A 60 2.76 23.05 -10.64
N GLY A 61 2.37 22.25 -9.62
CA GLY A 61 1.55 22.71 -8.50
C GLY A 61 2.30 23.51 -7.44
N GLN A 62 3.64 23.47 -7.43
CA GLN A 62 4.48 24.19 -6.46
C GLN A 62 4.06 23.93 -4.99
N LEU A 63 4.06 24.95 -4.12
CA LEU A 63 3.73 24.81 -2.70
C LEU A 63 2.22 24.75 -2.44
N THR A 64 1.44 25.62 -3.04
CA THR A 64 0.02 25.82 -2.72
C THR A 64 -0.94 25.24 -3.74
N GLY A 65 -0.44 24.72 -4.86
CA GLY A 65 -1.27 24.24 -5.96
C GLY A 65 -1.84 25.34 -6.82
N LYS A 66 -2.50 24.96 -7.91
CA LYS A 66 -3.20 25.86 -8.85
C LYS A 66 -4.66 26.12 -8.46
N GLY A 67 -5.13 25.43 -7.42
CA GLY A 67 -6.53 25.45 -7.00
C GLY A 67 -7.32 24.26 -7.54
N LEU A 68 -8.37 23.88 -6.81
CA LEU A 68 -9.26 22.77 -7.18
C LEU A 68 -9.92 23.07 -8.52
N PHE A 69 -9.89 22.08 -9.42
CA PHE A 69 -10.44 22.12 -10.79
C PHE A 69 -9.81 23.17 -11.73
N ASN A 70 -8.71 23.80 -11.36
CA ASN A 70 -7.99 24.78 -12.19
C ASN A 70 -6.65 24.24 -12.74
N GLY A 71 -6.44 22.94 -12.68
CA GLY A 71 -5.25 22.27 -13.22
C GLY A 71 -5.35 22.15 -14.76
N PRO A 72 -4.60 22.92 -15.56
CA PRO A 72 -4.72 22.87 -17.03
C PRO A 72 -4.38 21.51 -17.62
N ARG A 73 -3.57 20.69 -16.92
CA ARG A 73 -3.23 19.33 -17.36
C ARG A 73 -4.32 18.33 -17.02
N VAL A 74 -5.04 18.56 -15.92
CA VAL A 74 -6.22 17.78 -15.52
C VAL A 74 -7.37 18.05 -16.50
N GLU A 75 -7.63 19.31 -16.86
CA GLU A 75 -8.67 19.69 -17.81
C GLU A 75 -8.40 19.15 -19.23
N THR A 76 -7.15 19.18 -19.67
CA THR A 76 -6.76 18.70 -21.01
C THR A 76 -6.62 17.20 -21.12
N ASN A 77 -6.88 16.43 -20.04
CA ASN A 77 -6.72 14.96 -19.98
C ASN A 77 -5.35 14.45 -20.45
N LEU A 78 -4.29 15.24 -20.25
CA LEU A 78 -2.92 14.84 -20.61
C LEU A 78 -2.40 13.68 -19.76
N VAL A 79 -2.93 13.54 -18.55
CA VAL A 79 -2.62 12.38 -17.68
C VAL A 79 -3.72 11.32 -17.87
N THR A 80 -3.40 10.25 -18.57
CA THR A 80 -4.33 9.13 -18.75
C THR A 80 -4.56 8.43 -17.41
N PHE A 81 -5.80 7.97 -17.14
CA PHE A 81 -6.19 7.35 -15.86
C PHE A 81 -5.97 8.23 -14.61
N GLN A 82 -6.11 9.54 -14.76
CA GLN A 82 -5.94 10.53 -13.68
C GLN A 82 -6.85 10.27 -12.47
N HIS A 83 -8.04 9.71 -12.65
CA HIS A 83 -9.01 9.45 -11.58
C HIS A 83 -8.74 8.15 -10.80
N SER A 84 -7.92 7.23 -11.34
CA SER A 84 -7.60 5.95 -10.71
C SER A 84 -6.18 5.90 -10.17
N ASP A 85 -5.21 5.74 -11.09
CA ASP A 85 -3.84 5.40 -10.72
C ASP A 85 -2.97 6.61 -10.47
N PHE A 86 -3.24 7.74 -11.16
CA PHE A 86 -2.47 8.98 -11.06
C PHE A 86 -3.18 10.07 -10.24
N ILE A 87 -4.10 9.72 -9.35
CA ILE A 87 -4.82 10.68 -8.52
C ILE A 87 -3.88 11.51 -7.64
N PHE A 88 -2.76 10.94 -7.19
CA PHE A 88 -1.74 11.65 -6.42
C PHE A 88 -1.07 12.75 -7.25
N SER A 89 -0.89 12.54 -8.56
CA SER A 89 -0.36 13.58 -9.47
C SER A 89 -1.35 14.72 -9.67
N VAL A 90 -2.64 14.40 -9.76
CA VAL A 90 -3.72 15.42 -9.81
C VAL A 90 -3.73 16.23 -8.51
N ALA A 91 -3.69 15.56 -7.35
CA ALA A 91 -3.60 16.23 -6.06
C ALA A 91 -2.34 17.13 -5.97
N GLY A 92 -1.22 16.72 -6.56
CA GLY A 92 -0.01 17.51 -6.64
C GLY A 92 -0.17 18.78 -7.48
N GLU A 93 -0.91 18.74 -8.59
CA GLU A 93 -1.17 19.90 -9.42
C GLU A 93 -2.17 20.88 -8.78
N GLU A 94 -3.26 20.36 -8.22
CA GLU A 94 -4.36 21.17 -7.69
C GLU A 94 -4.09 21.69 -6.27
N LEU A 95 -3.60 20.83 -5.37
CA LEU A 95 -3.39 21.14 -3.96
C LEU A 95 -1.91 21.46 -3.62
N GLY A 96 -1.01 21.21 -4.56
CA GLY A 96 0.42 21.46 -4.40
C GLY A 96 1.09 20.54 -3.39
N PHE A 97 2.28 20.95 -2.96
CA PHE A 97 3.10 20.18 -2.01
C PHE A 97 2.39 20.02 -0.65
N ILE A 98 1.67 21.04 -0.19
CA ILE A 98 0.94 21.01 1.09
C ILE A 98 -0.14 19.92 1.04
N GLY A 99 -0.91 19.84 -0.05
CA GLY A 99 -1.94 18.81 -0.21
C GLY A 99 -1.37 17.41 -0.29
N CYS A 100 -0.31 17.20 -1.07
CA CYS A 100 0.39 15.92 -1.12
C CYS A 100 0.91 15.46 0.25
N THR A 101 1.52 16.39 0.99
CA THR A 101 2.01 16.11 2.34
C THR A 101 0.87 15.74 3.28
N ALA A 102 -0.25 16.47 3.22
CA ALA A 102 -1.44 16.16 4.03
C ALA A 102 -1.97 14.75 3.73
N ILE A 103 -2.06 14.34 2.46
CA ILE A 103 -2.47 12.99 2.06
C ILE A 103 -1.53 11.95 2.66
N ILE A 104 -0.22 12.12 2.54
CA ILE A 104 0.79 11.20 3.10
C ILE A 104 0.65 11.10 4.62
N VAL A 105 0.51 12.24 5.31
CA VAL A 105 0.36 12.26 6.78
C VAL A 105 -0.93 11.55 7.21
N LEU A 106 -2.06 11.76 6.52
CA LEU A 106 -3.32 11.08 6.82
C LEU A 106 -3.20 9.56 6.63
N LEU A 107 -2.58 9.10 5.54
CA LEU A 107 -2.31 7.68 5.31
C LEU A 107 -1.39 7.10 6.40
N LEU A 108 -0.35 7.83 6.78
CA LEU A 108 0.57 7.40 7.84
C LEU A 108 -0.16 7.29 9.19
N LEU A 109 -0.95 8.29 9.57
CA LEU A 109 -1.75 8.26 10.79
C LEU A 109 -2.73 7.08 10.80
N TYR A 110 -3.36 6.80 9.66
CA TYR A 110 -4.22 5.64 9.50
C TYR A 110 -3.45 4.32 9.71
N LEU A 111 -2.29 4.17 9.09
CA LEU A 111 -1.43 2.99 9.24
C LEU A 111 -0.97 2.80 10.69
N LEU A 112 -0.55 3.87 11.36
CA LEU A 112 -0.19 3.83 12.77
C LEU A 112 -1.38 3.43 13.66
N ARG A 113 -2.59 3.90 13.31
CA ARG A 113 -3.82 3.50 14.02
C ARG A 113 -4.11 2.02 13.87
N VAL A 114 -3.93 1.45 12.67
CA VAL A 114 -4.11 0.01 12.44
C VAL A 114 -3.10 -0.81 13.26
N LEU A 115 -1.83 -0.39 13.32
CA LEU A 115 -0.81 -1.04 14.16
C LEU A 115 -1.16 -0.96 15.66
N TYR A 116 -1.67 0.19 16.10
CA TYR A 116 -2.14 0.33 17.49
C TYR A 116 -3.27 -0.65 17.80
N ILE A 117 -4.24 -0.81 16.88
CA ILE A 117 -5.33 -1.78 17.05
C ILE A 117 -4.78 -3.21 17.09
N ALA A 118 -3.84 -3.55 16.18
CA ALA A 118 -3.18 -4.85 16.17
C ALA A 118 -2.49 -5.18 17.51
N SER A 119 -1.82 -4.19 18.11
CA SER A 119 -1.15 -4.38 19.41
C SER A 119 -2.11 -4.62 20.58
N LYS A 120 -3.35 -4.18 20.46
CA LYS A 120 -4.41 -4.30 21.49
C LYS A 120 -5.42 -5.41 21.17
N ALA A 121 -5.24 -6.15 20.09
CA ALA A 121 -6.13 -7.25 19.72
C ALA A 121 -6.10 -8.37 20.77
N ARG A 122 -7.29 -8.92 21.07
CA ARG A 122 -7.47 -10.01 22.04
C ARG A 122 -6.90 -11.32 21.53
N ASP A 123 -7.18 -11.63 20.26
CA ASP A 123 -6.89 -12.91 19.65
C ASP A 123 -5.75 -12.78 18.62
N ASP A 124 -4.95 -13.83 18.49
CA ASP A 124 -3.86 -13.87 17.51
C ASP A 124 -4.39 -13.81 16.06
N LEU A 125 -5.60 -14.32 15.80
CA LEU A 125 -6.26 -14.21 14.51
C LEU A 125 -6.55 -12.73 14.16
N GLY A 126 -7.18 -11.98 15.07
CA GLY A 126 -7.46 -10.56 14.88
C GLY A 126 -6.18 -9.73 14.67
N ARG A 127 -5.12 -10.07 15.41
CA ARG A 127 -3.80 -9.44 15.25
C ARG A 127 -3.22 -9.70 13.85
N CYS A 128 -3.26 -10.95 13.40
CA CYS A 128 -2.77 -11.35 12.06
C CYS A 128 -3.55 -10.64 10.95
N MET A 129 -4.88 -10.54 11.08
CA MET A 129 -5.73 -9.81 10.12
C MET A 129 -5.35 -8.32 10.05
N CYS A 130 -5.14 -7.66 11.19
CA CYS A 130 -4.71 -6.26 11.23
C CYS A 130 -3.33 -6.06 10.56
N PHE A 131 -2.36 -6.95 10.81
CA PHE A 131 -1.05 -6.88 10.16
C PHE A 131 -1.14 -7.13 8.65
N GLY A 132 -1.97 -8.09 8.22
CA GLY A 132 -2.20 -8.33 6.79
C GLY A 132 -2.78 -7.11 6.08
N PHE A 133 -3.79 -6.48 6.69
CA PHE A 133 -4.43 -5.29 6.13
C PHE A 133 -3.50 -4.06 6.17
N PHE A 134 -2.71 -3.90 7.24
CA PHE A 134 -1.65 -2.90 7.31
C PHE A 134 -0.67 -3.04 6.15
N GLY A 135 -0.16 -4.27 5.92
CA GLY A 135 0.78 -4.56 4.84
C GLY A 135 0.19 -4.25 3.46
N LEU A 136 -1.07 -4.61 3.24
CA LEU A 136 -1.80 -4.34 2.00
C LEU A 136 -1.87 -2.83 1.72
N ILE A 137 -2.35 -2.04 2.66
CA ILE A 137 -2.50 -0.58 2.49
C ILE A 137 -1.15 0.10 2.38
N ALA A 138 -0.16 -0.29 3.20
CA ALA A 138 1.18 0.28 3.13
C ALA A 138 1.82 0.03 1.76
N LEU A 139 1.74 -1.20 1.25
CA LEU A 139 2.28 -1.55 -0.05
C LEU A 139 1.58 -0.81 -1.20
N GLN A 140 0.24 -0.73 -1.17
CA GLN A 140 -0.52 0.03 -2.16
C GLN A 140 -0.15 1.52 -2.15
N SER A 141 -0.07 2.13 -0.97
CA SER A 141 0.27 3.55 -0.84
C SER A 141 1.67 3.85 -1.35
N VAL A 142 2.67 3.06 -0.93
CA VAL A 142 4.06 3.22 -1.37
C VAL A 142 4.20 3.00 -2.87
N SER A 143 3.54 1.96 -3.42
CA SER A 143 3.59 1.67 -4.85
C SER A 143 2.95 2.78 -5.68
N ASN A 144 1.78 3.30 -5.29
CA ASN A 144 1.09 4.37 -6.01
C ASN A 144 1.89 5.69 -5.98
N ILE A 145 2.31 6.13 -4.79
CA ILE A 145 3.09 7.36 -4.64
C ILE A 145 4.42 7.24 -5.37
N GLY A 146 5.11 6.09 -5.23
CA GLY A 146 6.38 5.83 -5.90
C GLY A 146 6.25 5.83 -7.44
N MET A 147 5.14 5.30 -7.97
CA MET A 147 4.83 5.35 -9.39
C MET A 147 4.57 6.78 -9.89
N CYS A 148 3.81 7.58 -9.14
CA CYS A 148 3.54 8.98 -9.49
C CYS A 148 4.81 9.86 -9.45
N LEU A 149 5.75 9.53 -8.56
CA LEU A 149 7.06 10.19 -8.48
C LEU A 149 8.09 9.63 -9.48
N ALA A 150 7.69 8.64 -10.31
CA ALA A 150 8.58 7.93 -11.23
C ALA A 150 9.78 7.26 -10.56
N LEU A 151 9.60 6.77 -9.33
CA LEU A 151 10.55 5.94 -8.60
C LEU A 151 10.29 4.45 -8.84
N LEU A 152 9.04 4.09 -9.12
CA LEU A 152 8.58 2.73 -9.37
C LEU A 152 7.90 2.65 -10.76
N PRO A 153 7.92 1.48 -11.40
CA PRO A 153 7.24 1.30 -12.69
C PRO A 153 5.71 1.43 -12.54
N VAL A 154 5.04 1.74 -13.63
CA VAL A 154 3.56 1.82 -13.66
C VAL A 154 2.98 0.42 -13.44
N MET A 155 2.30 0.24 -12.30
CA MET A 155 1.72 -1.04 -11.89
C MET A 155 0.19 -1.06 -11.91
N GLY A 156 -0.48 0.06 -12.17
CA GLY A 156 -1.94 0.13 -12.15
C GLY A 156 -2.53 -0.10 -10.75
N VAL A 157 -1.85 0.37 -9.70
CA VAL A 157 -2.29 0.24 -8.31
C VAL A 157 -2.94 1.54 -7.85
N THR A 158 -4.17 1.45 -7.37
CA THR A 158 -4.94 2.61 -6.89
C THR A 158 -4.46 3.09 -5.52
N LEU A 159 -4.54 4.41 -5.25
CA LEU A 159 -4.24 4.97 -3.94
C LEU A 159 -5.40 4.66 -2.97
N PRO A 160 -5.15 4.04 -1.80
CA PRO A 160 -6.20 3.73 -0.85
C PRO A 160 -7.00 4.97 -0.42
N PHE A 161 -8.33 4.87 -0.39
CA PHE A 161 -9.31 5.90 0.01
C PHE A 161 -9.42 7.13 -0.91
N PHE A 162 -8.49 7.37 -1.81
CA PHE A 162 -8.48 8.56 -2.68
C PHE A 162 -8.86 8.25 -4.13
N SER A 163 -8.51 7.05 -4.61
CA SER A 163 -8.75 6.69 -6.02
C SER A 163 -10.19 6.27 -6.27
N ALA A 164 -10.69 6.61 -7.45
CA ALA A 164 -12.01 6.20 -7.94
C ALA A 164 -11.99 4.76 -8.48
N GLY A 165 -11.78 3.78 -7.59
CA GLY A 165 -11.80 2.35 -7.92
C GLY A 165 -12.96 1.67 -7.19
N GLY A 166 -14.07 1.33 -7.88
CA GLY A 166 -15.25 0.76 -7.24
C GLY A 166 -14.97 -0.53 -6.45
N SER A 167 -14.31 -1.50 -7.06
CA SER A 167 -13.98 -2.78 -6.41
C SER A 167 -12.93 -2.62 -5.30
N SER A 168 -11.91 -1.81 -5.52
CA SER A 168 -10.88 -1.53 -4.50
C SER A 168 -11.46 -0.81 -3.29
N ALA A 169 -12.37 0.16 -3.50
CA ALA A 169 -13.07 0.84 -2.42
C ALA A 169 -13.89 -0.13 -1.56
N VAL A 170 -14.68 -1.01 -2.18
CA VAL A 170 -15.46 -2.02 -1.45
C VAL A 170 -14.56 -2.91 -0.59
N CYS A 171 -13.46 -3.43 -1.15
CA CYS A 171 -12.51 -4.26 -0.41
C CYS A 171 -11.86 -3.50 0.76
N LEU A 172 -11.50 -2.23 0.56
CA LEU A 172 -10.92 -1.39 1.61
C LEU A 172 -11.91 -1.12 2.76
N TYR A 173 -13.17 -0.79 2.44
CA TYR A 173 -14.19 -0.56 3.47
C TYR A 173 -14.59 -1.83 4.21
N LEU A 174 -14.63 -2.99 3.54
CA LEU A 174 -14.80 -4.29 4.21
C LEU A 174 -13.63 -4.59 5.16
N GLY A 175 -12.40 -4.39 4.72
CA GLY A 175 -11.21 -4.56 5.56
C GLY A 175 -11.22 -3.59 6.76
N PHE A 176 -11.61 -2.34 6.54
CA PHE A 176 -11.79 -1.35 7.62
C PHE A 176 -12.83 -1.81 8.64
N GLY A 177 -13.98 -2.35 8.18
CA GLY A 177 -15.01 -2.90 9.05
C GLY A 177 -14.50 -4.06 9.91
N LEU A 178 -13.68 -4.95 9.33
CA LEU A 178 -13.05 -6.05 10.07
C LEU A 178 -12.10 -5.52 11.16
N ILE A 179 -11.26 -4.54 10.86
CA ILE A 179 -10.36 -3.92 11.84
C ILE A 179 -11.15 -3.25 12.96
N GLN A 180 -12.24 -2.56 12.62
CA GLN A 180 -13.11 -1.93 13.61
C GLN A 180 -13.76 -2.98 14.52
N SER A 181 -14.18 -4.13 13.98
CA SER A 181 -14.68 -5.25 14.78
C SER A 181 -13.61 -5.78 15.74
N VAL A 182 -12.37 -5.97 15.31
CA VAL A 182 -11.26 -6.36 16.19
C VAL A 182 -11.06 -5.34 17.30
N TYR A 183 -11.16 -4.04 17.01
CA TYR A 183 -11.04 -2.99 17.99
C TYR A 183 -12.15 -3.02 19.04
N MET A 184 -13.41 -3.27 18.64
CA MET A 184 -14.56 -3.34 19.54
C MET A 184 -14.50 -4.56 20.47
N HIS A 185 -13.97 -5.69 19.99
CA HIS A 185 -13.85 -6.93 20.77
C HIS A 185 -12.55 -7.04 21.58
N ARG A 186 -11.80 -5.95 21.73
CA ARG A 186 -10.61 -5.94 22.59
C ARG A 186 -10.99 -6.21 24.05
N PRO A 187 -10.12 -6.82 24.86
CA PRO A 187 -10.37 -7.00 26.27
C PRO A 187 -10.43 -5.62 26.93
N ASP A 188 -11.58 -5.28 27.51
CA ASP A 188 -11.67 -4.12 28.38
C ASP A 188 -10.75 -4.34 29.58
N ALA A 189 -9.92 -3.33 29.89
CA ALA A 189 -8.98 -3.40 30.99
C ALA A 189 -9.67 -3.61 32.35
N ASN A 190 -11.01 -3.44 32.45
CA ASN A 190 -11.81 -3.51 33.65
C ASN A 190 -12.66 -4.78 33.78
N VAL A 191 -12.64 -5.70 32.83
CA VAL A 191 -13.35 -6.97 32.99
C VAL A 191 -12.38 -7.99 33.54
N PRO A 192 -12.55 -8.44 34.81
CA PRO A 192 -11.74 -9.50 35.40
C PRO A 192 -11.92 -10.74 34.54
N HIS A 193 -10.82 -11.23 33.93
CA HIS A 193 -10.80 -12.44 33.14
C HIS A 193 -11.43 -13.57 33.98
N LEU A 194 -12.64 -14.00 33.59
CA LEU A 194 -13.20 -15.23 34.11
C LEU A 194 -12.20 -16.33 33.76
N ARG A 195 -11.58 -16.87 34.81
CA ARG A 195 -10.55 -17.92 34.73
C ARG A 195 -10.95 -18.96 33.73
N SER A 196 -10.09 -19.20 32.75
CA SER A 196 -10.17 -20.26 31.75
C SER A 196 -10.76 -21.51 32.36
N THR A 197 -11.71 -22.12 31.65
CA THR A 197 -12.37 -23.40 31.94
C THR A 197 -11.40 -24.59 32.24
N ARG A 198 -10.09 -24.38 32.09
CA ARG A 198 -9.05 -25.34 32.46
C ARG A 198 -8.97 -25.60 33.98
N THR A 199 -9.27 -24.61 34.81
CA THR A 199 -9.31 -24.75 36.28
C THR A 199 -10.51 -25.51 36.80
N LEU A 200 -11.64 -25.47 36.08
CA LEU A 200 -12.84 -26.26 36.43
C LEU A 200 -12.62 -27.77 36.24
N LYS A 201 -11.90 -28.20 35.21
CA LYS A 201 -11.59 -29.63 34.99
C LYS A 201 -10.66 -30.23 36.05
N MET A 202 -9.78 -29.45 36.69
CA MET A 202 -8.93 -29.93 37.76
C MET A 202 -9.65 -30.08 39.09
N ASN A 203 -10.67 -29.27 39.39
CA ASN A 203 -11.45 -29.38 40.60
C ASN A 203 -12.40 -30.59 40.60
N PHE A 204 -12.95 -30.96 39.45
CA PHE A 204 -13.78 -32.17 39.34
C PHE A 204 -12.98 -33.46 39.55
N ARG A 205 -11.67 -33.49 39.24
CA ARG A 205 -10.81 -34.66 39.47
C ARG A 205 -10.43 -34.86 40.96
N LYS A 206 -10.50 -33.78 41.77
CA LYS A 206 -10.24 -33.84 43.22
C LYS A 206 -11.46 -34.18 44.06
N LEU A 207 -12.67 -34.13 43.48
CA LEU A 207 -13.92 -34.50 44.19
C LEU A 207 -14.29 -35.96 44.01
N ASN A 208 -13.65 -36.69 43.10
CA ASN A 208 -13.91 -38.11 42.80
C ASN A 208 -12.71 -38.99 43.19
N ALA A 209 -11.77 -38.53 43.99
CA ALA A 209 -10.70 -39.30 44.61
C ALA A 209 -10.84 -39.21 46.13
#